data_b2954c125121a464d02117cce67b78c8
#
_entry.id   b2954c125121a464d02117cce67b78c8
#
_cell.length_a   1.000
_cell.length_b   1.000
_cell.length_c   1.000
_cell.angle_alpha   90.00
_cell.angle_beta   90.00
_cell.angle_gamma   90.00
#
_symmetry.space_group_name_H-M   'P 1'
#
loop_
_entity.id
_entity.type
_entity.pdbx_description
1 polymer ?
#
loop_
_entity_poly.entity_id
_entity_poly.type
_entity_poly.pdbx_seq_one_letter_code
_entity_poly.pdbx_strand_id
1 'polypeptide(L)'
;MLQTLIRPALPADEAAWRKLWRGYCDFYGATLPDTVTARTWSRILDPDSGVLCIVAEVDGQVYGFANCVIHENTWEMQPVCYLEDLFVTAPARSRGVGKALIEWLRNAMRAEGWARLYWVTREDNARARALYDQFVPADGFVRYVLRQKPAVAG
;
A
#
# COMPACT_ATOMS: atom_id res chain seq x y z
N MET A 1 16.25 -21.78 0.35
CA MET A 1 15.75 -20.54 -0.25
C MET A 1 14.57 -20.02 0.55
N LEU A 2 14.63 -18.76 0.94
CA LEU A 2 13.54 -18.10 1.63
C LEU A 2 12.39 -17.89 0.64
N GLN A 3 11.25 -18.49 0.89
CA GLN A 3 10.09 -18.35 0.02
C GLN A 3 9.23 -17.20 0.50
N THR A 4 9.00 -16.23 -0.39
CA THR A 4 8.09 -15.10 -0.14
C THR A 4 6.69 -15.48 -0.58
N LEU A 5 5.74 -15.38 0.34
CA LEU A 5 4.32 -15.56 0.06
C LEU A 5 3.63 -14.20 0.15
N ILE A 6 2.96 -13.79 -0.92
CA ILE A 6 2.10 -12.60 -0.93
C ILE A 6 0.66 -13.05 -0.80
N ARG A 7 -0.06 -12.49 0.16
CA ARG A 7 -1.44 -12.87 0.46
C ARG A 7 -2.22 -11.71 1.08
N PRO A 8 -3.56 -11.75 1.02
CA PRO A 8 -4.37 -10.78 1.76
C PRO A 8 -4.09 -10.85 3.27
N ALA A 9 -4.19 -9.69 3.93
CA ALA A 9 -4.05 -9.61 5.39
C ALA A 9 -5.18 -10.35 6.09
N LEU A 10 -4.85 -10.99 7.21
CA LEU A 10 -5.77 -11.74 8.06
C LEU A 10 -5.84 -11.08 9.45
N PRO A 11 -6.91 -11.32 10.24
CA PRO A 11 -7.00 -10.77 11.59
C PRO A 11 -5.77 -11.03 12.47
N ALA A 12 -5.13 -12.18 12.31
CA ALA A 12 -3.92 -12.53 13.07
C ALA A 12 -2.69 -11.68 12.70
N ASP A 13 -2.74 -10.94 11.60
CA ASP A 13 -1.62 -10.10 11.17
C ASP A 13 -1.62 -8.73 11.84
N GLU A 14 -2.58 -8.39 12.66
CA GLU A 14 -2.74 -7.04 13.20
C GLU A 14 -1.46 -6.51 13.88
N ALA A 15 -0.88 -7.28 14.78
CA ALA A 15 0.32 -6.85 15.51
C ALA A 15 1.51 -6.59 14.58
N ALA A 16 1.73 -7.49 13.63
CA ALA A 16 2.79 -7.35 12.63
C ALA A 16 2.53 -6.16 11.71
N TRP A 17 1.29 -6.01 11.22
CA TRP A 17 0.92 -4.88 10.37
C TRP A 17 1.09 -3.54 11.10
N ARG A 18 0.65 -3.43 12.37
CA ARG A 18 0.80 -2.19 13.14
C ARG A 18 2.27 -1.80 13.32
N LYS A 19 3.14 -2.77 13.52
CA LYS A 19 4.58 -2.52 13.61
C LYS A 19 5.14 -1.99 12.30
N LEU A 20 4.76 -2.61 11.17
CA LEU A 20 5.17 -2.16 9.85
C LEU A 20 4.59 -0.79 9.50
N TRP A 21 3.33 -0.55 9.85
CA TRP A 21 2.67 0.73 9.63
C TRP A 21 3.37 1.86 10.39
N ARG A 22 3.80 1.60 11.62
CA ARG A 22 4.59 2.56 12.39
C ARG A 22 5.93 2.86 11.69
N GLY A 23 6.60 1.84 11.18
CA GLY A 23 7.84 2.01 10.43
C GLY A 23 7.64 2.83 9.14
N TYR A 24 6.53 2.61 8.45
CA TYR A 24 6.15 3.39 7.28
C TYR A 24 5.92 4.87 7.63
N CYS A 25 5.15 5.13 8.69
CA CYS A 25 4.90 6.50 9.15
C CYS A 25 6.20 7.19 9.58
N ASP A 26 7.08 6.51 10.29
CA ASP A 26 8.38 7.04 10.70
C ASP A 26 9.23 7.42 9.49
N PHE A 27 9.22 6.61 8.46
CA PHE A 27 9.95 6.88 7.21
C PHE A 27 9.48 8.19 6.56
N TYR A 28 8.18 8.46 6.60
CA TYR A 28 7.61 9.71 6.05
C TYR A 28 7.55 10.86 7.06
N GLY A 29 8.08 10.67 8.28
CA GLY A 29 8.03 11.69 9.32
C GLY A 29 6.61 12.02 9.77
N ALA A 30 5.68 11.07 9.64
CA ALA A 30 4.28 11.25 9.99
C ALA A 30 3.99 10.65 11.37
N THR A 31 3.19 11.35 12.16
CA THR A 31 2.64 10.83 13.42
C THR A 31 1.13 10.81 13.30
N LEU A 32 0.56 9.61 13.28
CA LEU A 32 -0.88 9.43 13.20
C LEU A 32 -1.45 9.03 14.57
N PRO A 33 -2.62 9.58 14.95
CA PRO A 33 -3.31 9.13 16.16
C PRO A 33 -3.64 7.62 16.08
N ASP A 34 -3.62 6.94 17.23
CA ASP A 34 -3.96 5.52 17.30
C ASP A 34 -5.38 5.24 16.77
N THR A 35 -6.30 6.19 16.91
CA THR A 35 -7.64 6.09 16.35
C THR A 35 -7.66 5.97 14.83
N VAL A 36 -6.76 6.65 14.14
CA VAL A 36 -6.62 6.55 12.68
C VAL A 36 -6.10 5.17 12.30
N THR A 37 -5.06 4.70 12.98
CA THR A 37 -4.49 3.36 12.74
C THR A 37 -5.52 2.26 12.98
N ALA A 38 -6.25 2.34 14.10
CA ALA A 38 -7.32 1.39 14.42
C ALA A 38 -8.43 1.41 13.37
N ARG A 39 -8.83 2.59 12.90
CA ARG A 39 -9.85 2.73 11.86
C ARG A 39 -9.36 2.14 10.54
N THR A 40 -8.12 2.39 10.17
CA THR A 40 -7.54 1.82 8.94
C THR A 40 -7.54 0.28 9.01
N TRP A 41 -7.10 -0.29 10.12
CA TRP A 41 -7.13 -1.75 10.29
C TRP A 41 -8.55 -2.31 10.23
N SER A 42 -9.51 -1.64 10.86
CA SER A 42 -10.94 -2.03 10.77
C SER A 42 -11.43 -2.05 9.32
N ARG A 43 -11.04 -1.06 8.52
CA ARG A 43 -11.40 -1.03 7.09
C ARG A 43 -10.74 -2.15 6.31
N ILE A 44 -9.50 -2.49 6.63
CA ILE A 44 -8.79 -3.60 5.97
C ILE A 44 -9.53 -4.92 6.17
N LEU A 45 -10.10 -5.14 7.34
CA LEU A 45 -10.82 -6.39 7.66
C LEU A 45 -12.29 -6.38 7.22
N ASP A 46 -12.81 -5.23 6.83
CA ASP A 46 -14.22 -5.09 6.43
C ASP A 46 -14.37 -5.41 4.93
N PRO A 47 -15.06 -6.50 4.57
CA PRO A 47 -15.24 -6.87 3.17
C PRO A 47 -16.08 -5.85 2.36
N ASP A 48 -16.86 -5.00 3.03
CA ASP A 48 -17.64 -3.95 2.38
C ASP A 48 -16.84 -2.65 2.19
N SER A 49 -15.64 -2.57 2.75
CA SER A 49 -14.72 -1.44 2.57
C SER A 49 -13.97 -1.58 1.24
N GLY A 50 -13.66 -0.44 0.61
CA GLY A 50 -12.77 -0.41 -0.54
C GLY A 50 -11.29 -0.56 -0.19
N VAL A 51 -10.94 -0.66 1.09
CA VAL A 51 -9.53 -0.77 1.53
C VAL A 51 -9.10 -2.24 1.49
N LEU A 52 -8.01 -2.50 0.79
CA LEU A 52 -7.41 -3.82 0.67
C LEU A 52 -5.97 -3.75 1.20
N CYS A 53 -5.57 -4.74 1.98
CA CYS A 53 -4.18 -4.90 2.38
C CYS A 53 -3.68 -6.28 2.00
N ILE A 54 -2.50 -6.33 1.39
CA ILE A 54 -1.75 -7.57 1.17
C ILE A 54 -0.46 -7.49 1.97
N VAL A 55 0.01 -8.64 2.42
CA VAL A 55 1.23 -8.77 3.21
C VAL A 55 2.22 -9.69 2.52
N ALA A 56 3.49 -9.43 2.75
CA ALA A 56 4.59 -10.29 2.31
C ALA A 56 5.10 -11.09 3.49
N GLU A 57 4.89 -12.38 3.45
CA GLU A 57 5.31 -13.32 4.47
C GLU A 57 6.55 -14.07 3.98
N VAL A 58 7.57 -14.11 4.82
CA VAL A 58 8.81 -14.86 4.57
C VAL A 58 9.03 -15.73 5.80
N ASP A 59 9.07 -17.04 5.61
CA ASP A 59 9.26 -18.02 6.70
C ASP A 59 8.30 -17.81 7.89
N GLY A 60 7.02 -17.55 7.59
CA GLY A 60 5.99 -17.36 8.61
C GLY A 60 5.97 -15.99 9.28
N GLN A 61 6.82 -15.05 8.86
CA GLN A 61 6.87 -13.69 9.41
C GLN A 61 6.54 -12.66 8.33
N VAL A 62 5.78 -11.62 8.72
CA VAL A 62 5.37 -10.56 7.81
C VAL A 62 6.43 -9.45 7.80
N TYR A 63 7.04 -9.21 6.63
CA TYR A 63 8.12 -8.26 6.43
C TYR A 63 7.75 -7.08 5.55
N GLY A 64 6.57 -7.06 4.97
CA GLY A 64 6.13 -5.96 4.13
C GLY A 64 4.63 -5.98 3.93
N PHE A 65 4.09 -4.86 3.46
CA PHE A 65 2.67 -4.75 3.15
C PHE A 65 2.45 -3.76 2.00
N ALA A 66 1.28 -3.87 1.39
CA ALA A 66 0.73 -2.86 0.52
C ALA A 66 -0.72 -2.59 0.92
N ASN A 67 -1.05 -1.32 1.16
CA ASN A 67 -2.42 -0.88 1.36
C ASN A 67 -2.94 -0.28 0.07
N CYS A 68 -4.13 -0.68 -0.33
CA CYS A 68 -4.76 -0.22 -1.55
C CYS A 68 -6.17 0.29 -1.26
N VAL A 69 -6.63 1.21 -2.08
CA VAL A 69 -8.01 1.67 -2.07
C VAL A 69 -8.63 1.40 -3.42
N ILE A 70 -9.69 0.59 -3.42
CA ILE A 70 -10.47 0.31 -4.63
C ILE A 70 -11.57 1.35 -4.70
N HIS A 71 -11.64 2.10 -5.79
CA HIS A 71 -12.62 3.18 -5.91
C HIS A 71 -13.20 3.29 -7.32
N GLU A 72 -14.39 3.84 -7.39
CA GLU A 72 -15.03 4.20 -8.64
C GLU A 72 -14.26 5.35 -9.30
N ASN A 73 -14.46 5.51 -10.60
CA ASN A 73 -13.90 6.60 -11.38
C ASN A 73 -14.93 7.03 -12.45
N THR A 74 -14.65 8.11 -13.15
CA THR A 74 -15.60 8.67 -14.11
C THR A 74 -15.27 8.31 -15.57
N TRP A 75 -14.22 7.54 -15.81
CA TRP A 75 -13.75 7.23 -17.16
C TRP A 75 -14.02 5.80 -17.59
N GLU A 76 -14.04 4.86 -16.63
CA GLU A 76 -14.27 3.45 -16.91
C GLU A 76 -15.44 2.91 -16.07
N MET A 77 -16.06 1.84 -16.54
CA MET A 77 -17.14 1.17 -15.83
C MET A 77 -16.63 0.40 -14.61
N GLN A 78 -15.42 -0.13 -14.70
CA GLN A 78 -14.80 -0.90 -13.64
C GLN A 78 -14.10 0.01 -12.65
N PRO A 79 -13.99 -0.40 -11.37
CA PRO A 79 -13.22 0.37 -10.39
C PRO A 79 -11.72 0.34 -10.72
N VAL A 80 -11.00 1.22 -10.06
CA VAL A 80 -9.54 1.29 -10.13
C VAL A 80 -8.94 0.98 -8.77
N CYS A 81 -7.70 0.49 -8.76
CA CYS A 81 -6.95 0.24 -7.54
C CYS A 81 -5.88 1.31 -7.36
N TYR A 82 -5.97 2.05 -6.25
CA TYR A 82 -4.94 2.98 -5.82
C TYR A 82 -4.04 2.28 -4.81
N LEU A 83 -2.79 2.02 -5.18
CA LEU A 83 -1.76 1.55 -4.25
C LEU A 83 -1.28 2.75 -3.45
N GLU A 84 -1.81 2.91 -2.24
CA GLU A 84 -1.55 4.10 -1.42
C GLU A 84 -0.27 4.00 -0.62
N ASP A 85 -0.02 2.84 0.01
CA ASP A 85 1.13 2.62 0.87
C ASP A 85 1.84 1.33 0.48
N LEU A 86 3.16 1.39 0.33
CA LEU A 86 4.01 0.24 0.08
C LEU A 86 5.23 0.32 1.00
N PHE A 87 5.43 -0.69 1.83
CA PHE A 87 6.52 -0.71 2.78
C PHE A 87 7.10 -2.10 2.95
N VAL A 88 8.43 -2.17 2.96
CA VAL A 88 9.20 -3.38 3.23
C VAL A 88 10.24 -3.04 4.29
N THR A 89 10.34 -3.86 5.34
CA THR A 89 11.33 -3.64 6.41
C THR A 89 12.76 -3.72 5.87
N ALA A 90 13.68 -3.01 6.53
CA ALA A 90 15.07 -2.96 6.11
C ALA A 90 15.71 -4.35 5.88
N PRO A 91 15.54 -5.35 6.77
CA PRO A 91 16.11 -6.68 6.55
C PRO A 91 15.62 -7.39 5.29
N ALA A 92 14.41 -7.07 4.82
CA ALA A 92 13.82 -7.69 3.63
C ALA A 92 13.95 -6.83 2.36
N ARG A 93 14.51 -5.62 2.47
CA ARG A 93 14.74 -4.75 1.30
C ARG A 93 15.78 -5.36 0.36
N SER A 94 15.67 -5.02 -0.93
CA SER A 94 16.57 -5.49 -1.99
C SER A 94 16.50 -7.00 -2.24
N ARG A 95 15.46 -7.68 -1.73
CA ARG A 95 15.18 -9.10 -1.96
C ARG A 95 13.99 -9.34 -2.88
N GLY A 96 13.53 -8.30 -3.57
CA GLY A 96 12.42 -8.41 -4.51
C GLY A 96 11.04 -8.45 -3.86
N VAL A 97 10.92 -8.14 -2.56
CA VAL A 97 9.62 -8.17 -1.86
C VAL A 97 8.67 -7.11 -2.37
N GLY A 98 9.15 -5.87 -2.55
CA GLY A 98 8.34 -4.79 -3.09
C GLY A 98 7.85 -5.09 -4.51
N LYS A 99 8.72 -5.64 -5.33
CA LYS A 99 8.37 -6.08 -6.69
C LYS A 99 7.30 -7.18 -6.65
N ALA A 100 7.44 -8.15 -5.75
CA ALA A 100 6.47 -9.23 -5.60
C ALA A 100 5.09 -8.72 -5.18
N LEU A 101 5.03 -7.72 -4.30
CA LEU A 101 3.78 -7.06 -3.90
C LEU A 101 3.09 -6.41 -5.10
N ILE A 102 3.82 -5.64 -5.91
CA ILE A 102 3.25 -4.99 -7.09
C ILE A 102 2.83 -6.02 -8.15
N GLU A 103 3.61 -7.06 -8.37
CA GLU A 103 3.25 -8.15 -9.29
C GLU A 103 1.97 -8.86 -8.87
N TRP A 104 1.79 -9.10 -7.57
CA TRP A 104 0.55 -9.66 -7.05
C TRP A 104 -0.65 -8.76 -7.38
N LEU A 105 -0.50 -7.45 -7.18
CA LEU A 105 -1.55 -6.48 -7.50
C LEU A 105 -1.83 -6.42 -8.99
N ARG A 106 -0.81 -6.52 -9.85
CA ARG A 106 -1.00 -6.57 -11.30
C ARG A 106 -1.82 -7.80 -11.72
N ASN A 107 -1.54 -8.94 -11.10
CA ASN A 107 -2.30 -10.16 -11.36
C ASN A 107 -3.74 -10.05 -10.83
N ALA A 108 -3.91 -9.45 -9.64
CA ALA A 108 -5.22 -9.19 -9.07
C ALA A 108 -6.05 -8.24 -9.96
N MET A 109 -5.42 -7.20 -10.52
CA MET A 109 -6.07 -6.30 -11.46
C MET A 109 -6.72 -7.07 -12.63
N ARG A 110 -6.01 -8.04 -13.17
CA ARG A 110 -6.53 -8.87 -14.27
C ARG A 110 -7.66 -9.78 -13.81
N ALA A 111 -7.49 -10.42 -12.65
CA ALA A 111 -8.46 -11.36 -12.11
C ALA A 111 -9.76 -10.67 -11.66
N GLU A 112 -9.64 -9.51 -11.01
CA GLU A 112 -10.78 -8.75 -10.47
C GLU A 112 -11.40 -7.80 -11.51
N GLY A 113 -10.72 -7.56 -12.63
CA GLY A 113 -11.21 -6.68 -13.67
C GLY A 113 -11.08 -5.19 -13.33
N TRP A 114 -10.11 -4.80 -12.52
CA TRP A 114 -9.85 -3.37 -12.29
C TRP A 114 -9.37 -2.72 -13.59
N ALA A 115 -9.89 -1.51 -13.85
CA ALA A 115 -9.54 -0.80 -15.08
C ALA A 115 -8.07 -0.35 -15.09
N ARG A 116 -7.52 -0.04 -13.92
CA ARG A 116 -6.10 0.30 -13.78
C ARG A 116 -5.62 0.16 -12.33
N LEU A 117 -4.32 0.04 -12.19
CA LEU A 117 -3.58 0.09 -10.93
C LEU A 117 -2.64 1.27 -11.02
N TYR A 118 -2.67 2.18 -10.05
CA TYR A 118 -1.84 3.36 -10.07
C TYR A 118 -1.30 3.70 -8.69
N TRP A 119 -0.20 4.42 -8.64
CA TRP A 119 0.41 4.91 -7.39
C TRP A 119 1.18 6.19 -7.65
N VAL A 120 1.52 6.88 -6.56
CA VAL A 120 2.32 8.10 -6.61
C VAL A 120 3.53 7.95 -5.70
N THR A 121 4.60 8.66 -6.01
CA THR A 121 5.78 8.77 -5.16
C THR A 121 6.38 10.15 -5.33
N ARG A 122 7.25 10.53 -4.42
CA ARG A 122 7.99 11.79 -4.57
C ARG A 122 8.94 11.69 -5.75
N GLU A 123 9.04 12.79 -6.48
CA GLU A 123 9.92 12.88 -7.65
C GLU A 123 11.38 12.55 -7.31
N ASP A 124 11.83 12.92 -6.11
CA ASP A 124 13.20 12.70 -5.63
C ASP A 124 13.42 11.34 -4.96
N ASN A 125 12.40 10.48 -4.89
CA ASN A 125 12.53 9.14 -4.31
C ASN A 125 13.13 8.18 -5.33
N ALA A 126 14.43 8.32 -5.57
CA ALA A 126 15.14 7.58 -6.61
C ALA A 126 15.08 6.06 -6.42
N ARG A 127 15.15 5.60 -5.17
CA ARG A 127 15.09 4.16 -4.84
C ARG A 127 13.73 3.55 -5.20
N ALA A 128 12.64 4.19 -4.82
CA ALA A 128 11.30 3.72 -5.14
C ALA A 128 11.06 3.79 -6.66
N ARG A 129 11.48 4.87 -7.30
CA ARG A 129 11.33 5.03 -8.74
C ARG A 129 12.10 3.98 -9.54
N ALA A 130 13.26 3.56 -9.07
CA ALA A 130 14.01 2.47 -9.71
C ALA A 130 13.20 1.17 -9.77
N LEU A 131 12.42 0.87 -8.72
CA LEU A 131 11.49 -0.26 -8.72
C LEU A 131 10.31 0.00 -9.67
N TYR A 132 9.67 1.16 -9.56
CA TYR A 132 8.45 1.48 -10.30
C TYR A 132 8.69 1.55 -11.80
N ASP A 133 9.83 2.07 -12.23
CA ASP A 133 10.23 2.17 -13.63
C ASP A 133 10.39 0.79 -14.30
N GLN A 134 10.54 -0.28 -13.52
CA GLN A 134 10.54 -1.64 -14.04
C GLN A 134 9.16 -2.10 -14.51
N PHE A 135 8.09 -1.45 -14.04
CA PHE A 135 6.71 -1.78 -14.42
C PHE A 135 6.18 -0.85 -15.51
N VAL A 136 6.25 0.45 -15.27
CA VAL A 136 5.77 1.50 -16.17
C VAL A 136 6.58 2.77 -15.95
N PRO A 137 6.72 3.65 -16.96
CA PRO A 137 7.26 4.98 -16.74
C PRO A 137 6.23 5.86 -16.02
N ALA A 138 6.71 6.90 -15.35
CA ALA A 138 5.84 7.92 -14.80
C ALA A 138 5.09 8.63 -15.94
N ASP A 139 3.83 8.98 -15.70
CA ASP A 139 2.94 9.48 -16.76
C ASP A 139 2.87 11.02 -16.86
N GLY A 140 3.71 11.72 -16.09
CA GLY A 140 3.82 13.18 -16.17
C GLY A 140 2.80 13.96 -15.35
N PHE A 141 1.86 13.31 -14.66
CA PHE A 141 0.90 14.00 -13.80
C PHE A 141 1.58 14.54 -12.57
N VAL A 142 1.11 15.72 -12.10
CA VAL A 142 1.59 16.39 -10.90
C VAL A 142 0.46 16.42 -9.89
N ARG A 143 0.79 16.16 -8.63
CA ARG A 143 -0.21 16.08 -7.56
C ARG A 143 -0.38 17.42 -6.86
N TYR A 144 -1.63 17.86 -6.71
CA TYR A 144 -2.03 19.03 -5.93
C TYR A 144 -2.85 18.58 -4.74
N VAL A 145 -2.54 19.07 -3.54
CA VAL A 145 -3.22 18.68 -2.31
C VAL A 145 -3.60 19.91 -1.50
N LEU A 146 -4.91 20.12 -1.34
CA LEU A 146 -5.45 21.07 -0.36
C LEU A 146 -5.78 20.28 0.90
N ARG A 147 -5.25 20.73 2.04
CA ARG A 147 -5.50 20.04 3.32
C ARG A 147 -6.51 20.83 4.14
N GLN A 148 -7.44 20.08 4.75
CA GLN A 148 -8.32 20.63 5.76
C GLN A 148 -7.46 21.02 6.97
N LYS A 149 -7.62 22.25 7.48
CA LYS A 149 -6.98 22.60 8.75
C LYS A 149 -7.57 21.74 9.86
N PRO A 150 -6.72 21.22 10.80
CA PRO A 150 -7.25 20.52 11.94
C PRO A 150 -8.29 21.38 12.67
N ALA A 151 -9.39 20.76 13.11
CA ALA A 151 -10.35 21.44 13.95
C ALA A 151 -9.64 21.93 15.22
N VAL A 152 -9.73 23.23 15.51
CA VAL A 152 -9.20 23.76 16.77
C VAL A 152 -10.11 23.21 17.87
N ALA A 153 -9.54 22.39 18.78
CA ALA A 153 -10.24 21.96 19.96
C ALA A 153 -10.52 23.21 20.81
N GLY A 154 -11.78 23.61 20.86
CA GLY A 154 -12.26 24.72 21.70
C GLY A 154 -12.30 24.34 23.16
#